data_d20a7c8e9c13be41d3cb2207d689d120
#
_entry.id   d20a7c8e9c13be41d3cb2207d689d120
#
_cell.length_a   1.000
_cell.length_b   1.000
_cell.length_c   1.000
_cell.angle_alpha   90.00
_cell.angle_beta   90.00
_cell.angle_gamma   90.00
#
_symmetry.space_group_name_H-M   'P 1'
#
loop_
_entity.id
_entity.type
_entity.pdbx_description
1 polymer ?
#
loop_
_entity_poly.entity_id
_entity_poly.type
_entity_poly.pdbx_seq_one_letter_code
_entity_poly.pdbx_strand_id
1 'polypeptide(L)'
;MTLQEGLDLKYEPLGKGGVSMARLESVDEIVEKYSVSSSPTKSRFYTALGSMFVVFAIIGILIPGWPTVSWAVPAAYFFSISSEGLFRWTLTNVYFGPAVFDYYATGKTIPRHAKYGVVGLITVMTSLSTYFVWAVSTKGSGSLSDPSSWDGADPGFGAATVLLVGLIGVWYVGFRVPTRN
;
A
#
# COMPACT_ATOMS: atom_id res chain seq x y z
N MET A 1 23.89 -9.18 -35.70
CA MET A 1 22.84 -9.34 -34.69
C MET A 1 22.67 -7.98 -34.01
N THR A 2 21.67 -7.22 -34.45
CA THR A 2 21.47 -5.82 -34.05
C THR A 2 20.67 -5.76 -32.77
N LEU A 3 20.93 -4.76 -31.93
CA LEU A 3 20.23 -4.51 -30.63
C LEU A 3 18.68 -4.49 -30.75
N GLN A 4 18.17 -4.30 -31.97
CA GLN A 4 16.76 -4.30 -32.29
C GLN A 4 16.12 -5.70 -32.23
N GLU A 5 16.84 -6.76 -32.58
CA GLU A 5 16.33 -8.15 -32.54
C GLU A 5 16.18 -8.69 -31.11
N GLY A 6 16.95 -8.17 -30.16
CA GLY A 6 16.84 -8.54 -28.76
C GLY A 6 15.63 -7.93 -28.03
N LEU A 7 15.09 -6.81 -28.55
CA LEU A 7 13.89 -6.16 -28.00
C LEU A 7 12.58 -6.81 -28.49
N ASP A 8 12.57 -7.32 -29.72
CA ASP A 8 11.36 -7.90 -30.34
C ASP A 8 10.99 -9.28 -29.78
N LEU A 9 11.94 -10.01 -29.18
CA LEU A 9 11.67 -11.31 -28.55
C LEU A 9 10.99 -11.20 -27.17
N LYS A 10 10.87 -9.99 -26.61
CA LYS A 10 10.29 -9.75 -25.27
C LYS A 10 8.79 -9.39 -25.31
N TYR A 11 8.19 -9.28 -26.51
CA TYR A 11 6.78 -8.96 -26.69
C TYR A 11 6.09 -10.04 -27.53
N GLU A 12 5.65 -11.13 -26.91
CA GLU A 12 4.67 -12.01 -27.52
C GLU A 12 3.26 -11.43 -27.30
N PRO A 13 2.52 -11.08 -28.36
CA PRO A 13 1.15 -10.63 -28.22
C PRO A 13 0.23 -11.82 -27.99
N LEU A 14 -0.08 -12.14 -26.75
CA LEU A 14 -1.17 -13.03 -26.40
C LEU A 14 -2.50 -12.36 -26.70
N GLY A 15 -3.33 -13.03 -27.47
CA GLY A 15 -4.56 -12.56 -28.06
C GLY A 15 -5.55 -11.86 -27.16
N LYS A 16 -6.18 -10.84 -27.72
CA LYS A 16 -7.37 -10.09 -27.30
C LYS A 16 -7.41 -9.69 -25.79
N GLY A 17 -6.89 -8.50 -25.49
CA GLY A 17 -7.43 -7.71 -24.38
C GLY A 17 -6.57 -7.54 -23.14
N GLY A 18 -5.24 -7.54 -23.21
CA GLY A 18 -4.41 -7.18 -22.07
C GLY A 18 -2.93 -7.19 -22.41
N VAL A 19 -2.25 -6.07 -22.23
CA VAL A 19 -0.79 -6.04 -22.19
C VAL A 19 -0.37 -6.81 -20.94
N SER A 20 -0.01 -8.08 -21.10
CA SER A 20 0.67 -8.84 -20.05
C SER A 20 2.05 -8.22 -19.91
N MET A 21 2.24 -7.34 -18.91
CA MET A 21 3.57 -6.95 -18.52
C MET A 21 4.27 -8.22 -18.04
N ALA A 22 5.30 -8.65 -18.76
CA ALA A 22 6.14 -9.76 -18.33
C ALA A 22 6.59 -9.49 -16.88
N ARG A 23 6.44 -10.47 -16.01
CA ARG A 23 6.90 -10.39 -14.63
C ARG A 23 8.42 -10.18 -14.64
N LEU A 24 8.90 -9.21 -13.89
CA LEU A 24 10.34 -9.02 -13.70
C LEU A 24 10.87 -10.16 -12.82
N GLU A 25 11.99 -10.75 -13.21
CA GLU A 25 12.51 -11.95 -12.55
C GLU A 25 13.66 -11.66 -11.59
N SER A 26 14.31 -10.50 -11.74
CA SER A 26 15.45 -10.14 -10.93
C SER A 26 15.29 -8.81 -10.18
N VAL A 27 16.02 -8.67 -9.07
CA VAL A 27 16.12 -7.40 -8.33
C VAL A 27 16.71 -6.30 -9.20
N ASP A 28 17.68 -6.65 -10.05
CA ASP A 28 18.35 -5.69 -10.94
C ASP A 28 17.37 -5.10 -11.96
N GLU A 29 16.53 -5.92 -12.58
CA GLU A 29 15.48 -5.44 -13.49
C GLU A 29 14.46 -4.52 -12.78
N ILE A 30 14.11 -4.82 -11.54
CA ILE A 30 13.19 -3.97 -10.77
C ILE A 30 13.87 -2.64 -10.44
N VAL A 31 15.11 -2.67 -10.00
CA VAL A 31 15.86 -1.46 -9.65
C VAL A 31 16.07 -0.58 -10.88
N GLU A 32 16.49 -1.15 -12.01
CA GLU A 32 16.65 -0.42 -13.28
C GLU A 32 15.35 0.24 -13.72
N LYS A 33 14.22 -0.47 -13.60
CA LYS A 33 12.91 0.03 -14.03
C LYS A 33 12.32 1.11 -13.13
N TYR A 34 12.50 1.00 -11.83
CA TYR A 34 11.77 1.82 -10.84
C TYR A 34 12.65 2.79 -10.04
N SER A 35 13.98 2.67 -10.10
CA SER A 35 14.87 3.59 -9.42
C SER A 35 15.00 4.90 -10.22
N VAL A 36 14.73 6.03 -9.55
CA VAL A 36 14.83 7.36 -10.15
C VAL A 36 15.73 8.23 -9.29
N SER A 37 16.75 8.82 -9.90
CA SER A 37 17.65 9.74 -9.18
C SER A 37 16.93 11.06 -8.89
N SER A 38 16.86 11.44 -7.63
CA SER A 38 16.36 12.75 -7.18
C SER A 38 17.51 13.70 -6.86
N SER A 39 17.21 15.02 -6.79
CA SER A 39 18.20 15.99 -6.32
C SER A 39 18.63 15.70 -4.87
N PRO A 40 19.87 16.04 -4.45
CA PRO A 40 20.42 15.66 -3.15
C PRO A 40 19.55 16.01 -1.95
N THR A 41 18.91 17.19 -1.97
CA THR A 41 18.04 17.63 -0.88
C THR A 41 16.74 16.83 -0.81
N LYS A 42 16.10 16.58 -1.96
CA LYS A 42 14.88 15.74 -2.04
C LYS A 42 15.18 14.29 -1.66
N SER A 43 16.34 13.78 -2.09
CA SER A 43 16.78 12.42 -1.75
C SER A 43 16.88 12.24 -0.23
N ARG A 44 17.51 13.17 0.50
CA ARG A 44 17.60 13.09 1.97
C ARG A 44 16.22 13.08 2.64
N PHE A 45 15.30 13.93 2.18
CA PHE A 45 13.94 13.97 2.72
C PHE A 45 13.18 12.66 2.47
N TYR A 46 13.23 12.14 1.24
CA TYR A 46 12.58 10.87 0.91
C TYR A 46 13.23 9.68 1.60
N THR A 47 14.55 9.69 1.78
CA THR A 47 15.24 8.66 2.57
C THR A 47 14.76 8.67 4.03
N ALA A 48 14.62 9.84 4.65
CA ALA A 48 14.09 9.96 6.01
C ALA A 48 12.66 9.43 6.13
N LEU A 49 11.78 9.78 5.17
CA LEU A 49 10.42 9.24 5.12
C LEU A 49 10.41 7.72 4.93
N GLY A 50 11.19 7.20 3.98
CA GLY A 50 11.31 5.76 3.77
C GLY A 50 11.80 5.03 5.02
N SER A 51 12.78 5.59 5.73
CA SER A 51 13.29 5.02 6.99
C SER A 51 12.22 5.02 8.09
N MET A 52 11.40 6.06 8.19
CA MET A 52 10.27 6.09 9.12
C MET A 52 9.28 4.94 8.83
N PHE A 53 8.96 4.71 7.56
CA PHE A 53 8.09 3.59 7.17
C PHE A 53 8.71 2.22 7.45
N VAL A 54 10.04 2.08 7.31
CA VAL A 54 10.75 0.85 7.72
C VAL A 54 10.61 0.60 9.23
N VAL A 55 10.70 1.64 10.06
CA VAL A 55 10.47 1.48 11.51
C VAL A 55 9.06 0.95 11.78
N PHE A 56 8.03 1.47 11.11
CA PHE A 56 6.67 0.93 11.24
C PHE A 56 6.55 -0.51 10.73
N ALA A 57 7.25 -0.87 9.66
CA ALA A 57 7.29 -2.25 9.19
C ALA A 57 7.96 -3.19 10.20
N ILE A 58 9.03 -2.76 10.86
CA ILE A 58 9.72 -3.52 11.92
C ILE A 58 8.80 -3.70 13.14
N ILE A 59 8.09 -2.64 13.55
CA ILE A 59 7.08 -2.72 14.61
C ILE A 59 6.04 -3.79 14.26
N GLY A 60 5.64 -3.87 12.99
CA GLY A 60 4.71 -4.88 12.49
C GLY A 60 5.22 -6.32 12.57
N ILE A 61 6.53 -6.53 12.57
CA ILE A 61 7.11 -7.87 12.81
C ILE A 61 6.95 -8.27 14.28
N LEU A 62 7.03 -7.30 15.20
CA LEU A 62 7.00 -7.54 16.64
C LEU A 62 5.55 -7.62 17.18
N ILE A 63 4.61 -6.91 16.57
CA ILE A 63 3.23 -6.82 17.04
C ILE A 63 2.32 -7.69 16.16
N PRO A 64 1.78 -8.80 16.65
CA PRO A 64 0.83 -9.61 15.90
C PRO A 64 -0.39 -8.79 15.45
N GLY A 65 -0.74 -8.89 14.16
CA GLY A 65 -1.86 -8.16 13.57
C GLY A 65 -1.51 -6.77 13.00
N TRP A 66 -0.30 -6.27 13.22
CA TRP A 66 0.16 -5.04 12.58
C TRP A 66 0.63 -5.31 11.14
N PRO A 67 0.15 -4.58 10.14
CA PRO A 67 0.41 -4.91 8.73
C PRO A 67 1.81 -4.50 8.26
N THR A 68 2.80 -5.36 8.45
CA THR A 68 4.21 -5.11 8.06
C THR A 68 4.38 -4.69 6.59
N VAL A 69 3.77 -5.44 5.66
CA VAL A 69 3.90 -5.22 4.21
C VAL A 69 3.30 -3.88 3.79
N SER A 70 2.21 -3.45 4.44
CA SER A 70 1.57 -2.16 4.16
C SER A 70 2.48 -0.97 4.44
N TRP A 71 3.45 -1.12 5.33
CA TRP A 71 4.47 -0.10 5.63
C TRP A 71 5.73 -0.28 4.79
N ALA A 72 6.08 -1.52 4.45
CA ALA A 72 7.26 -1.83 3.65
C ALA A 72 7.13 -1.35 2.19
N VAL A 73 5.94 -1.41 1.59
CA VAL A 73 5.70 -0.94 0.22
C VAL A 73 5.89 0.58 0.07
N PRO A 74 5.32 1.45 0.91
CA PRO A 74 5.66 2.88 0.91
C PRO A 74 7.14 3.16 1.18
N ALA A 75 7.79 2.42 2.08
CA ALA A 75 9.23 2.55 2.31
C ALA A 75 10.02 2.30 1.01
N ALA A 76 9.74 1.20 0.32
CA ALA A 76 10.35 0.86 -0.97
C ALA A 76 10.09 1.94 -2.03
N TYR A 77 8.89 2.53 -2.06
CA TYR A 77 8.58 3.64 -2.96
C TYR A 77 9.47 4.86 -2.69
N PHE A 78 9.59 5.31 -1.44
CA PHE A 78 10.45 6.44 -1.11
C PHE A 78 11.92 6.15 -1.39
N PHE A 79 12.38 4.94 -1.15
CA PHE A 79 13.74 4.55 -1.49
C PHE A 79 13.97 4.45 -2.99
N SER A 80 13.00 4.01 -3.78
CA SER A 80 13.13 3.94 -5.24
C SER A 80 13.38 5.31 -5.89
N ILE A 81 12.95 6.40 -5.24
CA ILE A 81 13.17 7.77 -5.72
C ILE A 81 14.29 8.51 -4.97
N SER A 82 14.96 7.87 -4.02
CA SER A 82 15.99 8.52 -3.19
C SER A 82 17.31 7.77 -3.10
N SER A 83 17.30 6.45 -3.01
CA SER A 83 18.51 5.65 -2.80
C SER A 83 18.35 4.24 -3.36
N GLU A 84 19.07 3.97 -4.44
CA GLU A 84 19.07 2.64 -5.07
C GLU A 84 19.47 1.53 -4.10
N GLY A 85 20.50 1.76 -3.26
CA GLY A 85 20.95 0.78 -2.29
C GLY A 85 19.91 0.42 -1.24
N LEU A 86 19.16 1.42 -0.73
CA LEU A 86 18.08 1.18 0.22
C LEU A 86 16.86 0.54 -0.46
N PHE A 87 16.58 0.90 -1.72
CA PHE A 87 15.52 0.26 -2.49
C PHE A 87 15.86 -1.23 -2.73
N ARG A 88 17.08 -1.53 -3.15
CA ARG A 88 17.59 -2.89 -3.30
C ARG A 88 17.49 -3.67 -2.00
N TRP A 89 17.88 -3.06 -0.88
CA TRP A 89 17.75 -3.67 0.43
C TRP A 89 16.30 -4.02 0.79
N THR A 90 15.34 -3.15 0.49
CA THR A 90 13.92 -3.46 0.75
C THR A 90 13.39 -4.63 -0.08
N LEU A 91 13.90 -4.82 -1.29
CA LEU A 91 13.53 -5.94 -2.16
C LEU A 91 14.14 -7.28 -1.73
N THR A 92 15.28 -7.23 -1.02
CA THR A 92 16.03 -8.43 -0.59
C THR A 92 15.87 -8.76 0.90
N ASN A 93 15.17 -7.93 1.65
CA ASN A 93 14.96 -8.12 3.09
C ASN A 93 14.21 -9.44 3.37
N VAL A 94 14.70 -10.20 4.37
CA VAL A 94 14.17 -11.53 4.71
C VAL A 94 12.70 -11.50 5.15
N TYR A 95 12.27 -10.46 5.87
CA TYR A 95 10.94 -10.40 6.47
C TYR A 95 9.85 -9.90 5.53
N PHE A 96 10.12 -8.88 4.73
CA PHE A 96 9.13 -8.27 3.85
C PHE A 96 9.58 -8.20 2.38
N GLY A 97 10.83 -8.49 2.10
CA GLY A 97 11.40 -8.45 0.75
C GLY A 97 10.63 -9.27 -0.28
N PRO A 98 10.26 -10.53 -0.01
CA PRO A 98 9.50 -11.32 -0.97
C PRO A 98 8.16 -10.68 -1.38
N ALA A 99 7.44 -10.05 -0.46
CA ALA A 99 6.18 -9.37 -0.74
C ALA A 99 6.39 -8.05 -1.52
N VAL A 100 7.42 -7.28 -1.16
CA VAL A 100 7.79 -6.05 -1.88
C VAL A 100 8.29 -6.38 -3.29
N PHE A 101 9.14 -7.39 -3.43
CA PHE A 101 9.62 -7.88 -4.72
C PHE A 101 8.44 -8.28 -5.61
N ASP A 102 7.55 -9.13 -5.12
CA ASP A 102 6.39 -9.60 -5.88
C ASP A 102 5.49 -8.45 -6.34
N TYR A 103 5.28 -7.46 -5.48
CA TYR A 103 4.52 -6.25 -5.81
C TYR A 103 5.15 -5.46 -6.98
N TYR A 104 6.47 -5.23 -6.95
CA TYR A 104 7.18 -4.52 -8.03
C TYR A 104 7.36 -5.38 -9.28
N ALA A 105 7.69 -6.66 -9.12
CA ALA A 105 7.87 -7.61 -10.22
C ALA A 105 6.62 -7.75 -11.09
N THR A 106 5.45 -7.60 -10.49
CA THR A 106 4.15 -7.71 -11.18
C THR A 106 3.54 -6.37 -11.59
N GLY A 107 4.37 -5.32 -11.71
CA GLY A 107 3.92 -4.01 -12.15
C GLY A 107 3.07 -3.26 -11.13
N LYS A 108 3.36 -3.42 -9.84
CA LYS A 108 2.63 -2.81 -8.71
C LYS A 108 1.17 -3.30 -8.62
N THR A 109 0.96 -4.58 -8.88
CA THR A 109 -0.36 -5.22 -8.80
C THR A 109 -0.46 -6.16 -7.59
N ILE A 110 -1.67 -6.35 -7.09
CA ILE A 110 -1.95 -7.33 -6.03
C ILE A 110 -2.88 -8.44 -6.54
N PRO A 111 -2.78 -9.67 -6.01
CA PRO A 111 -3.71 -10.74 -6.36
C PRO A 111 -5.15 -10.36 -5.96
N ARG A 112 -6.14 -10.81 -6.74
CA ARG A 112 -7.56 -10.49 -6.46
C ARG A 112 -8.00 -10.92 -5.07
N HIS A 113 -7.62 -12.13 -4.65
CA HIS A 113 -7.98 -12.63 -3.31
C HIS A 113 -7.38 -11.76 -2.19
N ALA A 114 -6.14 -11.28 -2.35
CA ALA A 114 -5.53 -10.36 -1.39
C ALA A 114 -6.26 -9.01 -1.36
N LYS A 115 -6.68 -8.48 -2.51
CA LYS A 115 -7.48 -7.25 -2.59
C LYS A 115 -8.78 -7.39 -1.82
N TYR A 116 -9.55 -8.46 -2.06
CA TYR A 116 -10.80 -8.70 -1.33
C TYR A 116 -10.56 -8.90 0.17
N GLY A 117 -9.48 -9.59 0.54
CA GLY A 117 -9.07 -9.74 1.94
C GLY A 117 -8.78 -8.39 2.61
N VAL A 118 -8.02 -7.52 1.95
CA VAL A 118 -7.70 -6.18 2.47
C VAL A 118 -8.95 -5.30 2.57
N VAL A 119 -9.79 -5.27 1.53
CA VAL A 119 -11.06 -4.53 1.55
C VAL A 119 -11.98 -5.03 2.67
N GLY A 120 -12.13 -6.35 2.80
CA GLY A 120 -12.92 -6.96 3.89
C GLY A 120 -12.38 -6.59 5.26
N LEU A 121 -11.07 -6.68 5.47
CA LEU A 121 -10.42 -6.32 6.72
C LEU A 121 -10.63 -4.84 7.08
N ILE A 122 -10.42 -3.93 6.11
CA ILE A 122 -10.65 -2.49 6.32
C ILE A 122 -12.11 -2.27 6.71
N THR A 123 -13.06 -2.90 6.01
CA THR A 123 -14.50 -2.75 6.27
C THR A 123 -14.85 -3.22 7.68
N VAL A 124 -14.41 -4.41 8.10
CA VAL A 124 -14.67 -4.96 9.43
C VAL A 124 -14.04 -4.08 10.50
N MET A 125 -12.76 -3.72 10.37
CA MET A 125 -12.06 -2.89 11.34
C MET A 125 -12.67 -1.49 11.46
N THR A 126 -13.03 -0.88 10.34
CA THR A 126 -13.71 0.43 10.32
C THR A 126 -15.07 0.35 11.02
N SER A 127 -15.88 -0.67 10.71
CA SER A 127 -17.19 -0.84 11.31
C SER A 127 -17.11 -1.03 12.84
N LEU A 128 -16.20 -1.91 13.29
CA LEU A 128 -15.96 -2.12 14.72
C LEU A 128 -15.46 -0.84 15.39
N SER A 129 -14.46 -0.17 14.81
CA SER A 129 -13.90 1.06 15.37
C SER A 129 -14.95 2.17 15.44
N THR A 130 -15.74 2.34 14.38
CA THR A 130 -16.84 3.31 14.35
C THR A 130 -17.85 3.04 15.45
N TYR A 131 -18.26 1.77 15.62
CA TYR A 131 -19.18 1.37 16.68
C TYR A 131 -18.61 1.64 18.08
N PHE A 132 -17.36 1.25 18.35
CA PHE A 132 -16.74 1.47 19.65
C PHE A 132 -16.55 2.95 19.95
N VAL A 133 -16.08 3.75 19.00
CA VAL A 133 -15.93 5.19 19.17
C VAL A 133 -17.29 5.84 19.45
N TRP A 134 -18.33 5.47 18.69
CA TRP A 134 -19.66 5.97 18.91
C TRP A 134 -20.20 5.58 20.29
N ALA A 135 -20.12 4.30 20.65
CA ALA A 135 -20.63 3.80 21.92
C ALA A 135 -19.94 4.44 23.14
N VAL A 136 -18.63 4.66 23.06
CA VAL A 136 -17.86 5.32 24.13
C VAL A 136 -18.16 6.81 24.20
N SER A 137 -18.19 7.51 23.06
CA SER A 137 -18.40 8.97 23.01
C SER A 137 -19.82 9.37 23.38
N THR A 138 -20.82 8.60 22.94
CA THR A 138 -22.25 8.93 23.14
C THR A 138 -22.87 8.18 24.30
N LYS A 139 -22.17 7.21 24.88
CA LYS A 139 -22.74 6.24 25.82
C LYS A 139 -24.02 5.57 25.26
N GLY A 140 -24.06 5.40 23.95
CA GLY A 140 -25.19 4.84 23.21
C GLY A 140 -26.40 5.77 23.00
N SER A 141 -26.31 7.03 23.38
CA SER A 141 -27.43 7.98 23.30
C SER A 141 -27.43 8.88 22.07
N GLY A 142 -26.28 9.04 21.37
CA GLY A 142 -26.19 9.81 20.15
C GLY A 142 -26.65 9.04 18.93
N SER A 143 -27.09 9.74 17.86
CA SER A 143 -27.46 9.16 16.58
C SER A 143 -26.56 9.70 15.47
N LEU A 144 -25.98 8.82 14.64
CA LEU A 144 -25.22 9.24 13.45
C LEU A 144 -26.11 9.84 12.37
N SER A 145 -27.41 9.52 12.39
CA SER A 145 -28.39 10.01 11.43
C SER A 145 -29.02 11.34 11.83
N ASP A 146 -28.88 11.74 13.08
CA ASP A 146 -29.48 12.97 13.61
C ASP A 146 -28.39 13.90 14.19
N PRO A 147 -27.93 14.90 13.41
CA PRO A 147 -26.94 15.87 13.85
C PRO A 147 -27.35 16.67 15.08
N SER A 148 -28.65 16.80 15.36
CA SER A 148 -29.16 17.53 16.52
C SER A 148 -28.89 16.82 17.84
N SER A 149 -28.62 15.52 17.80
CA SER A 149 -28.21 14.72 18.96
C SER A 149 -26.75 14.92 19.34
N TRP A 150 -25.97 15.68 18.56
CA TRP A 150 -24.56 15.97 18.76
C TRP A 150 -24.43 17.26 19.60
N ASP A 151 -24.19 17.12 20.87
CA ASP A 151 -24.27 18.22 21.85
C ASP A 151 -22.94 18.93 22.11
N GLY A 152 -21.99 18.88 21.22
CA GLY A 152 -20.67 19.52 21.38
C GLY A 152 -19.67 18.80 22.27
N ALA A 153 -20.09 17.80 23.03
CA ALA A 153 -19.21 16.83 23.71
C ALA A 153 -18.73 15.75 22.75
N ASP A 154 -18.96 15.96 21.47
CA ASP A 154 -18.60 15.15 20.32
C ASP A 154 -19.10 13.70 20.33
N PRO A 155 -20.38 13.47 20.45
CA PRO A 155 -20.91 12.11 20.45
C PRO A 155 -20.84 11.41 19.09
N GLY A 156 -20.67 12.13 17.99
CA GLY A 156 -20.73 11.56 16.63
C GLY A 156 -19.55 11.88 15.72
N PHE A 157 -18.81 12.97 15.96
CA PHE A 157 -17.72 13.41 15.07
C PHE A 157 -16.59 12.39 14.96
N GLY A 158 -16.15 11.80 16.08
CA GLY A 158 -15.11 10.80 16.09
C GLY A 158 -15.53 9.56 15.28
N ALA A 159 -16.73 9.06 15.50
CA ALA A 159 -17.29 7.93 14.76
C ALA A 159 -17.45 8.23 13.27
N ALA A 160 -17.99 9.41 12.93
CA ALA A 160 -18.14 9.86 11.55
C ALA A 160 -16.78 9.99 10.84
N THR A 161 -15.75 10.51 11.51
CA THR A 161 -14.39 10.62 10.98
C THR A 161 -13.79 9.24 10.69
N VAL A 162 -13.89 8.30 11.62
CA VAL A 162 -13.40 6.92 11.43
C VAL A 162 -14.09 6.26 10.25
N LEU A 163 -15.42 6.39 10.15
CA LEU A 163 -16.20 5.84 9.06
C LEU A 163 -15.78 6.43 7.71
N LEU A 164 -15.63 7.75 7.63
CA LEU A 164 -15.23 8.45 6.41
C LEU A 164 -13.84 8.02 5.95
N VAL A 165 -12.87 7.97 6.85
CA VAL A 165 -11.50 7.52 6.54
C VAL A 165 -11.51 6.07 6.05
N GLY A 166 -12.28 5.20 6.69
CA GLY A 166 -12.43 3.81 6.28
C GLY A 166 -13.07 3.67 4.90
N LEU A 167 -14.12 4.45 4.59
CA LEU A 167 -14.75 4.47 3.27
C LEU A 167 -13.78 4.93 2.18
N ILE A 168 -12.98 5.96 2.45
CA ILE A 168 -11.92 6.41 1.53
C ILE A 168 -10.91 5.28 1.30
N GLY A 169 -10.51 4.56 2.36
CA GLY A 169 -9.60 3.42 2.26
C GLY A 169 -10.17 2.29 1.42
N VAL A 170 -11.42 1.90 1.64
CA VAL A 170 -12.13 0.89 0.85
C VAL A 170 -12.24 1.33 -0.61
N TRP A 171 -12.63 2.57 -0.87
CA TRP A 171 -12.71 3.11 -2.21
C TRP A 171 -11.36 3.09 -2.92
N TYR A 172 -10.30 3.56 -2.25
CA TYR A 172 -8.96 3.59 -2.82
C TYR A 172 -8.45 2.19 -3.19
N VAL A 173 -8.51 1.25 -2.25
CA VAL A 173 -8.08 -0.13 -2.51
C VAL A 173 -8.99 -0.80 -3.54
N GLY A 174 -10.29 -0.59 -3.44
CA GLY A 174 -11.28 -1.19 -4.34
C GLY A 174 -11.16 -0.74 -5.80
N PHE A 175 -10.91 0.54 -6.04
CA PHE A 175 -10.98 1.11 -7.39
C PHE A 175 -9.61 1.55 -7.95
N ARG A 176 -8.66 1.94 -7.09
CA ARG A 176 -7.38 2.50 -7.55
C ARG A 176 -6.25 1.48 -7.59
N VAL A 177 -6.31 0.44 -6.76
CA VAL A 177 -5.25 -0.56 -6.73
C VAL A 177 -5.47 -1.59 -7.83
N PRO A 178 -4.56 -1.71 -8.81
CA PRO A 178 -4.68 -2.67 -9.89
C PRO A 178 -4.52 -4.10 -9.38
N THR A 179 -5.26 -5.03 -9.97
CA THR A 179 -5.21 -6.45 -9.63
C THR A 179 -4.69 -7.28 -10.77
N ARG A 180 -4.04 -8.39 -10.41
CA ARG A 180 -3.73 -9.49 -11.32
C ARG A 180 -4.61 -10.71 -11.05
N ASN A 181 -4.83 -11.49 -12.09
CA ASN A 181 -5.53 -12.79 -12.00
C ASN A 181 -4.60 -13.85 -11.46
#